data_4e4c29b53645c83d4bb75dfbc286abff
#
_entry.id   4e4c29b53645c83d4bb75dfbc286abff
#
_cell.length_a   1.000
_cell.length_b   1.000
_cell.length_c   1.000
_cell.angle_alpha   90.00
_cell.angle_beta   90.00
_cell.angle_gamma   90.00
#
_symmetry.space_group_name_H-M   'P 1'
#
loop_
_entity.id
_entity.type
_entity.pdbx_description
1 polymer ?
#
loop_
_entity_poly.entity_id
_entity_poly.type
_entity_poly.pdbx_seq_one_letter_code
_entity_poly.pdbx_strand_id
1 'polypeptide(L)'
;LIWGGYTPGPSVKNETESYNGTTWTEVNNLGTARNGIWGAGPYTSAIFAGGDENAAGSASAKSEEWNGTSWAETADLNTARYSLGGSGTNAEAALCFGGTASPKAQTENWNGTSWTEVADLNTGRSSVTGFGTETSALATSGDGSTPRGLVETWNGTSWTETTDLNTGRANLASCGTLPSGMVFGGP
;
A
#
# COMPACT_ATOMS: atom_id res chain seq x y z
N LEU A 1 5.62 -1.70 13.06
CA LEU A 1 4.27 -2.28 13.12
C LEU A 1 4.04 -3.29 12.00
N ILE A 2 3.27 -4.32 12.32
CA ILE A 2 2.56 -5.16 11.34
C ILE A 2 1.08 -5.19 11.73
N TRP A 3 0.19 -5.33 10.77
CA TRP A 3 -1.25 -5.24 11.00
C TRP A 3 -2.06 -6.00 9.94
N GLY A 4 -3.26 -6.42 10.30
CA GLY A 4 -4.20 -7.09 9.41
C GLY A 4 -3.69 -8.42 8.87
N GLY A 5 -4.17 -8.81 7.72
CA GLY A 5 -3.81 -10.07 7.08
C GLY A 5 -4.89 -11.13 7.18
N TYR A 6 -4.52 -12.39 6.97
CA TYR A 6 -5.43 -13.52 7.11
C TYR A 6 -4.73 -14.76 7.66
N THR A 7 -5.50 -15.61 8.31
CA THR A 7 -5.04 -16.95 8.74
C THR A 7 -5.51 -18.00 7.72
N PRO A 8 -4.91 -19.21 7.73
CA PRO A 8 -5.42 -20.32 6.90
C PRO A 8 -6.92 -20.54 7.14
N GLY A 9 -7.75 -20.24 6.12
CA GLY A 9 -9.20 -20.12 6.17
C GLY A 9 -9.65 -18.72 5.76
N PRO A 10 -10.95 -18.46 5.54
CA PRO A 10 -11.44 -17.18 5.00
C PRO A 10 -11.55 -16.05 6.06
N SER A 11 -10.77 -16.10 7.12
CA SER A 11 -10.84 -15.14 8.21
C SER A 11 -9.79 -14.04 8.06
N VAL A 12 -10.23 -12.83 7.76
CA VAL A 12 -9.41 -11.62 7.79
C VAL A 12 -9.15 -11.18 9.24
N LYS A 13 -8.06 -10.49 9.45
CA LYS A 13 -7.55 -10.11 10.76
C LYS A 13 -7.45 -8.60 10.92
N ASN A 14 -7.57 -8.14 12.15
CA ASN A 14 -7.37 -6.74 12.52
C ASN A 14 -6.27 -6.56 13.58
N GLU A 15 -5.64 -7.64 14.01
CA GLU A 15 -4.57 -7.58 14.99
C GLU A 15 -3.42 -6.70 14.50
N THR A 16 -2.84 -5.97 15.43
CA THR A 16 -1.66 -5.14 15.20
C THR A 16 -0.59 -5.48 16.22
N GLU A 17 0.62 -5.72 15.74
CA GLU A 17 1.78 -6.00 16.58
C GLU A 17 2.90 -5.00 16.34
N SER A 18 3.59 -4.63 17.40
CA SER A 18 4.77 -3.77 17.36
C SER A 18 6.03 -4.55 17.75
N TYR A 19 7.15 -4.19 17.14
CA TYR A 19 8.46 -4.73 17.46
C TYR A 19 9.35 -3.66 18.09
N ASN A 20 9.90 -3.95 19.27
CA ASN A 20 10.74 -3.02 20.02
C ASN A 20 12.26 -3.25 19.85
N GLY A 21 12.65 -4.06 18.88
CA GLY A 21 14.04 -4.48 18.65
C GLY A 21 14.40 -5.83 19.28
N THR A 22 13.51 -6.40 20.12
CA THR A 22 13.75 -7.67 20.80
C THR A 22 12.53 -8.58 20.75
N THR A 23 11.34 -8.05 21.01
CA THR A 23 10.07 -8.80 21.09
C THR A 23 8.96 -8.14 20.30
N TRP A 24 8.03 -8.96 19.82
CA TRP A 24 6.74 -8.52 19.31
C TRP A 24 5.75 -8.38 20.46
N THR A 25 4.91 -7.36 20.41
CA THR A 25 3.86 -7.10 21.40
C THR A 25 2.60 -6.69 20.68
N GLU A 26 1.48 -7.32 21.01
CA GLU A 26 0.15 -6.93 20.53
C GLU A 26 -0.20 -5.54 21.07
N VAL A 27 -0.72 -4.69 20.18
CA VAL A 27 -1.16 -3.32 20.49
C VAL A 27 -2.60 -3.14 20.04
N ASN A 28 -3.15 -1.92 20.08
CA ASN A 28 -4.53 -1.66 19.68
C ASN A 28 -4.76 -2.04 18.20
N ASN A 29 -5.84 -2.79 17.99
CA ASN A 29 -6.19 -3.36 16.70
C ASN A 29 -6.83 -2.33 15.76
N LEU A 30 -6.77 -2.61 14.46
CA LEU A 30 -7.55 -1.90 13.44
C LEU A 30 -9.04 -1.94 13.75
N GLY A 31 -9.76 -0.89 13.41
CA GLY A 31 -11.21 -0.82 13.52
C GLY A 31 -11.93 -1.84 12.62
N THR A 32 -11.35 -2.14 11.46
CA THR A 32 -11.91 -3.12 10.51
C THR A 32 -10.87 -4.14 10.09
N ALA A 33 -11.19 -5.44 10.25
CA ALA A 33 -10.35 -6.54 9.79
C ALA A 33 -10.23 -6.53 8.26
N ARG A 34 -9.00 -6.58 7.72
CA ARG A 34 -8.74 -6.52 6.28
C ARG A 34 -7.41 -7.17 5.90
N ASN A 35 -7.31 -7.64 4.66
CA ASN A 35 -6.07 -8.10 4.03
C ASN A 35 -5.80 -7.38 2.71
N GLY A 36 -4.66 -7.63 2.06
CA GLY A 36 -4.34 -7.02 0.77
C GLY A 36 -4.27 -5.50 0.82
N ILE A 37 -3.85 -4.98 1.94
CA ILE A 37 -3.77 -3.58 2.32
C ILE A 37 -2.38 -3.02 2.06
N TRP A 38 -2.31 -1.72 1.93
CA TRP A 38 -1.06 -0.98 1.92
C TRP A 38 -1.00 -0.02 3.11
N GLY A 39 0.21 0.26 3.57
CA GLY A 39 0.42 1.28 4.60
C GLY A 39 1.82 1.84 4.59
N ALA A 40 1.97 3.02 5.16
CA ALA A 40 3.23 3.74 5.28
C ALA A 40 3.34 4.51 6.59
N GLY A 41 4.58 4.76 6.99
CA GLY A 41 4.91 5.57 8.15
C GLY A 41 5.73 4.84 9.21
N PRO A 42 6.35 5.61 10.13
CA PRO A 42 7.08 5.08 11.26
C PRO A 42 6.13 4.54 12.35
N TYR A 43 6.71 3.91 13.36
CA TYR A 43 5.97 3.38 14.52
C TYR A 43 5.07 4.42 15.22
N THR A 44 5.42 5.68 15.17
CA THR A 44 4.69 6.75 15.88
C THR A 44 3.60 7.43 15.06
N SER A 45 3.58 7.23 13.75
CA SER A 45 2.65 7.93 12.83
C SER A 45 2.58 7.16 11.52
N ALA A 46 1.51 6.40 11.31
CA ALA A 46 1.33 5.61 10.10
C ALA A 46 -0.09 5.75 9.55
N ILE A 47 -0.22 5.62 8.25
CA ILE A 47 -1.51 5.51 7.56
C ILE A 47 -1.63 4.17 6.87
N PHE A 48 -2.83 3.70 6.75
CA PHE A 48 -3.17 2.46 6.10
C PHE A 48 -4.49 2.60 5.32
N ALA A 49 -4.55 2.05 4.14
CA ALA A 49 -5.69 2.27 3.25
C ALA A 49 -6.06 1.03 2.42
N GLY A 50 -7.34 0.96 2.08
CA GLY A 50 -7.92 -0.08 1.24
C GLY A 50 -7.99 -1.45 1.91
N GLY A 51 -7.99 -2.49 1.11
CA GLY A 51 -7.99 -3.88 1.56
C GLY A 51 -9.25 -4.66 1.19
N ASP A 52 -9.23 -5.95 1.50
CA ASP A 52 -10.35 -6.88 1.34
C ASP A 52 -10.89 -7.26 2.71
N GLU A 53 -12.17 -6.98 2.97
CA GLU A 53 -12.80 -7.16 4.29
C GLU A 53 -13.25 -8.60 4.57
N ASN A 54 -13.22 -9.50 3.59
CA ASN A 54 -13.73 -10.86 3.79
C ASN A 54 -12.89 -11.97 3.12
N ALA A 55 -11.72 -11.64 2.61
CA ALA A 55 -10.85 -12.56 1.84
C ALA A 55 -11.51 -13.17 0.58
N ALA A 56 -12.63 -12.61 0.14
CA ALA A 56 -13.38 -13.05 -1.04
C ALA A 56 -13.53 -11.95 -2.10
N GLY A 57 -12.81 -10.82 -1.93
CA GLY A 57 -12.81 -9.72 -2.88
C GLY A 57 -13.77 -8.57 -2.53
N SER A 58 -14.14 -8.42 -1.26
CA SER A 58 -14.90 -7.27 -0.77
C SER A 58 -13.99 -6.06 -0.59
N ALA A 59 -13.76 -5.33 -1.66
CA ALA A 59 -12.89 -4.18 -1.66
C ALA A 59 -13.37 -3.08 -0.71
N SER A 60 -12.46 -2.57 0.09
CA SER A 60 -12.68 -1.48 1.05
C SER A 60 -12.05 -0.18 0.54
N ALA A 61 -12.70 0.95 0.84
CA ALA A 61 -12.11 2.27 0.68
C ALA A 61 -11.52 2.81 1.99
N LYS A 62 -11.81 2.16 3.11
CA LYS A 62 -11.46 2.66 4.44
C LYS A 62 -9.98 2.95 4.60
N SER A 63 -9.70 4.05 5.29
CA SER A 63 -8.37 4.42 5.74
C SER A 63 -8.36 4.63 7.25
N GLU A 64 -7.26 4.23 7.88
CA GLU A 64 -7.05 4.39 9.32
C GLU A 64 -5.67 4.96 9.58
N GLU A 65 -5.56 5.85 10.56
CA GLU A 65 -4.31 6.45 11.01
C GLU A 65 -3.91 5.92 12.38
N TRP A 66 -2.62 5.62 12.51
CA TRP A 66 -1.97 5.25 13.76
C TRP A 66 -1.23 6.44 14.37
N ASN A 67 -1.54 6.77 15.62
CA ASN A 67 -0.94 7.89 16.35
C ASN A 67 0.17 7.48 17.33
N GLY A 68 0.67 6.27 17.24
CA GLY A 68 1.63 5.70 18.20
C GLY A 68 0.99 4.86 19.30
N THR A 69 -0.35 4.90 19.45
CA THR A 69 -1.09 4.21 20.50
C THR A 69 -2.33 3.48 20.00
N SER A 70 -3.09 4.10 19.10
CA SER A 70 -4.36 3.57 18.58
C SER A 70 -4.58 3.93 17.12
N TRP A 71 -5.40 3.14 16.46
CA TRP A 71 -5.94 3.43 15.14
C TRP A 71 -7.19 4.30 15.25
N ALA A 72 -7.34 5.22 14.33
CA ALA A 72 -8.54 6.03 14.14
C ALA A 72 -8.92 6.05 12.66
N GLU A 73 -10.20 5.82 12.38
CA GLU A 73 -10.75 5.95 11.02
C GLU A 73 -10.62 7.41 10.54
N THR A 74 -10.18 7.58 9.31
CA THR A 74 -10.00 8.88 8.65
C THR A 74 -10.75 8.89 7.32
N ALA A 75 -10.54 9.90 6.46
CA ALA A 75 -11.24 9.97 5.18
C ALA A 75 -10.88 8.79 4.28
N ASP A 76 -11.89 8.22 3.65
CA ASP A 76 -11.77 7.06 2.77
C ASP A 76 -11.12 7.38 1.42
N LEU A 77 -10.52 6.37 0.80
CA LEU A 77 -10.16 6.42 -0.62
C LEU A 77 -11.38 6.77 -1.48
N ASN A 78 -11.18 7.48 -2.58
CA ASN A 78 -12.24 7.76 -3.54
C ASN A 78 -12.76 6.48 -4.21
N THR A 79 -11.90 5.46 -4.32
CA THR A 79 -12.28 4.18 -4.92
C THR A 79 -11.85 3.00 -4.05
N ALA A 80 -12.81 2.17 -3.64
CA ALA A 80 -12.56 0.94 -2.88
C ALA A 80 -11.71 -0.06 -3.68
N ARG A 81 -10.61 -0.54 -3.10
CA ARG A 81 -9.66 -1.46 -3.75
C ARG A 81 -8.75 -2.17 -2.77
N TYR A 82 -8.21 -3.31 -3.17
CA TYR A 82 -7.22 -4.07 -2.42
C TYR A 82 -6.05 -4.48 -3.33
N SER A 83 -5.02 -5.07 -2.78
CA SER A 83 -3.76 -5.42 -3.49
C SER A 83 -3.15 -4.20 -4.20
N LEU A 84 -3.22 -3.07 -3.55
CA LEU A 84 -2.64 -1.80 -3.99
C LEU A 84 -1.22 -1.66 -3.45
N GLY A 85 -0.43 -0.85 -4.11
CA GLY A 85 0.87 -0.39 -3.65
C GLY A 85 0.82 1.05 -3.19
N GLY A 86 1.93 1.54 -2.68
CA GLY A 86 2.05 2.95 -2.32
C GLY A 86 3.40 3.32 -1.74
N SER A 87 3.49 4.57 -1.33
CA SER A 87 4.65 5.20 -0.73
C SER A 87 4.22 6.28 0.25
N GLY A 88 5.07 6.64 1.18
CA GLY A 88 4.77 7.69 2.15
C GLY A 88 5.73 7.65 3.33
N THR A 89 5.82 8.78 4.03
CA THR A 89 6.76 8.96 5.14
C THR A 89 6.10 8.92 6.52
N ASN A 90 4.80 9.21 6.59
CA ASN A 90 4.04 9.27 7.84
C ASN A 90 2.52 9.29 7.55
N ALA A 91 1.70 9.47 8.58
CA ALA A 91 0.25 9.58 8.46
C ALA A 91 -0.25 10.89 7.80
N GLU A 92 0.61 11.85 7.52
CA GLU A 92 0.20 13.15 6.96
C GLU A 92 0.45 13.25 5.44
N ALA A 93 1.27 12.35 4.87
CA ALA A 93 1.66 12.42 3.47
C ALA A 93 1.92 11.02 2.90
N ALA A 94 1.07 10.61 1.97
CA ALA A 94 1.13 9.28 1.38
C ALA A 94 0.57 9.26 -0.06
N LEU A 95 0.99 8.27 -0.82
CA LEU A 95 0.52 8.01 -2.16
C LEU A 95 0.14 6.54 -2.27
N CYS A 96 -1.05 6.23 -2.74
CA CYS A 96 -1.43 4.86 -3.06
C CYS A 96 -1.79 4.71 -4.54
N PHE A 97 -1.48 3.58 -5.13
CA PHE A 97 -1.62 3.35 -6.56
C PHE A 97 -1.91 1.90 -6.92
N GLY A 98 -2.54 1.71 -8.08
CA GLY A 98 -2.92 0.38 -8.56
C GLY A 98 -4.03 -0.26 -7.75
N GLY A 99 -4.05 -1.59 -7.75
CA GLY A 99 -5.04 -2.38 -7.02
C GLY A 99 -6.11 -3.00 -7.92
N THR A 100 -7.13 -3.58 -7.32
CA THR A 100 -8.13 -4.39 -8.02
C THR A 100 -9.28 -3.60 -8.67
N ALA A 101 -9.49 -2.33 -8.30
CA ALA A 101 -10.51 -1.50 -8.92
C ALA A 101 -10.23 -1.26 -10.43
N SER A 102 -11.27 -1.01 -11.19
CA SER A 102 -11.14 -0.68 -12.62
C SER A 102 -11.35 0.83 -12.82
N PRO A 103 -10.41 1.53 -13.48
CA PRO A 103 -9.15 1.04 -14.04
C PRO A 103 -8.11 0.75 -12.93
N LYS A 104 -7.31 -0.30 -13.10
CA LYS A 104 -6.27 -0.71 -12.12
C LYS A 104 -5.06 0.24 -12.05
N ALA A 105 -5.17 1.42 -12.62
CA ALA A 105 -4.11 2.41 -12.74
C ALA A 105 -4.22 3.53 -11.70
N GLN A 106 -5.37 3.67 -11.06
CA GLN A 106 -5.69 4.80 -10.19
C GLN A 106 -4.61 5.09 -9.16
N THR A 107 -4.29 6.37 -9.03
CA THR A 107 -3.38 6.89 -8.03
C THR A 107 -4.07 7.96 -7.20
N GLU A 108 -3.99 7.85 -5.89
CA GLU A 108 -4.52 8.84 -4.94
C GLU A 108 -3.43 9.33 -4.00
N ASN A 109 -3.42 10.63 -3.77
CA ASN A 109 -2.51 11.31 -2.85
C ASN A 109 -3.26 11.69 -1.57
N TRP A 110 -2.66 11.40 -0.43
CA TRP A 110 -3.10 11.77 0.92
C TRP A 110 -2.36 13.01 1.41
N ASN A 111 -3.09 14.00 1.88
CA ASN A 111 -2.56 15.27 2.37
C ASN A 111 -2.71 15.47 3.89
N GLY A 112 -2.98 14.42 4.65
CA GLY A 112 -3.25 14.48 6.08
C GLY A 112 -4.73 14.70 6.44
N THR A 113 -5.61 14.88 5.43
CA THR A 113 -7.03 15.13 5.67
C THR A 113 -7.95 14.42 4.67
N SER A 114 -7.52 14.31 3.42
CA SER A 114 -8.31 13.69 2.34
C SER A 114 -7.45 13.06 1.28
N TRP A 115 -8.02 12.06 0.61
CA TRP A 115 -7.47 11.47 -0.60
C TRP A 115 -7.90 12.27 -1.82
N THR A 116 -6.98 12.56 -2.71
CA THR A 116 -7.24 13.25 -3.99
C THR A 116 -6.68 12.42 -5.13
N GLU A 117 -7.50 12.15 -6.13
CA GLU A 117 -7.08 11.48 -7.35
C GLU A 117 -6.08 12.35 -8.11
N VAL A 118 -4.97 11.75 -8.53
CA VAL A 118 -3.89 12.39 -9.28
C VAL A 118 -3.61 11.60 -10.56
N ALA A 119 -2.53 11.89 -11.28
CA ALA A 119 -2.23 11.19 -12.52
C ALA A 119 -2.01 9.68 -12.28
N ASP A 120 -2.67 8.87 -13.08
CA ASP A 120 -2.66 7.41 -13.00
C ASP A 120 -1.33 6.79 -13.46
N LEU A 121 -1.07 5.56 -13.01
CA LEU A 121 -0.03 4.71 -13.60
C LEU A 121 -0.25 4.58 -15.12
N ASN A 122 0.83 4.53 -15.89
CA ASN A 122 0.73 4.29 -17.34
C ASN A 122 0.16 2.90 -17.64
N THR A 123 0.42 1.93 -16.78
CA THR A 123 -0.12 0.57 -16.92
C THR A 123 -0.80 0.12 -15.62
N GLY A 124 -2.12 -0.08 -15.70
CA GLY A 124 -2.93 -0.52 -14.56
C GLY A 124 -2.64 -1.97 -14.15
N ARG A 125 -2.38 -2.19 -12.85
CA ARG A 125 -2.05 -3.50 -12.27
C ARG A 125 -2.41 -3.62 -10.80
N SER A 126 -2.69 -4.84 -10.35
CA SER A 126 -2.87 -5.19 -8.93
C SER A 126 -1.64 -5.91 -8.38
N SER A 127 -1.61 -6.19 -7.09
CA SER A 127 -0.45 -6.80 -6.43
C SER A 127 0.86 -6.04 -6.69
N VAL A 128 0.72 -4.75 -6.93
CA VAL A 128 1.83 -3.80 -7.13
C VAL A 128 2.45 -3.47 -5.78
N THR A 129 3.76 -3.28 -5.77
CA THR A 129 4.45 -2.74 -4.59
C THR A 129 5.18 -1.46 -4.93
N GLY A 130 5.54 -0.68 -3.91
CA GLY A 130 6.29 0.54 -4.12
C GLY A 130 6.93 1.08 -2.85
N PHE A 131 7.81 2.02 -3.02
CA PHE A 131 8.52 2.72 -1.96
C PHE A 131 8.83 4.16 -2.36
N GLY A 132 9.23 4.96 -1.40
CA GLY A 132 9.54 6.38 -1.60
C GLY A 132 8.68 7.29 -0.73
N THR A 133 8.45 8.49 -1.22
CA THR A 133 7.62 9.52 -0.58
C THR A 133 6.36 9.77 -1.42
N GLU A 134 5.48 10.65 -0.97
CA GLU A 134 4.29 11.11 -1.70
C GLU A 134 4.63 11.93 -2.94
N THR A 135 5.85 12.49 -3.02
CA THR A 135 6.33 13.31 -4.16
C THR A 135 7.41 12.64 -5.00
N SER A 136 7.99 11.55 -4.52
CA SER A 136 9.06 10.82 -5.22
C SER A 136 8.97 9.33 -4.90
N ALA A 137 8.32 8.58 -5.77
CA ALA A 137 7.99 7.19 -5.53
C ALA A 137 8.35 6.29 -6.71
N LEU A 138 8.42 4.99 -6.43
CA LEU A 138 8.58 3.94 -7.42
C LEU A 138 7.47 2.91 -7.23
N ALA A 139 6.77 2.59 -8.33
CA ALA A 139 5.83 1.48 -8.43
C ALA A 139 6.46 0.36 -9.24
N THR A 140 6.44 -0.85 -8.73
CA THR A 140 7.07 -1.97 -9.41
C THR A 140 6.24 -3.23 -9.34
N SER A 141 6.43 -4.09 -10.35
CA SER A 141 5.79 -5.40 -10.37
C SER A 141 4.26 -5.32 -10.51
N GLY A 142 3.59 -6.39 -10.22
CA GLY A 142 2.14 -6.49 -10.19
C GLY A 142 1.56 -7.48 -11.19
N ASP A 143 0.28 -7.81 -10.95
CA ASP A 143 -0.55 -8.62 -11.84
C ASP A 143 -1.45 -7.71 -12.69
N GLY A 144 -1.62 -8.05 -13.96
CA GLY A 144 -2.54 -7.30 -14.84
C GLY A 144 -2.25 -7.55 -16.30
N SER A 145 -1.20 -6.99 -16.80
CA SER A 145 -0.65 -7.26 -18.13
C SER A 145 0.77 -7.75 -18.01
N THR A 146 1.22 -8.50 -18.97
CA THR A 146 2.65 -8.84 -19.13
C THR A 146 3.38 -7.64 -19.75
N PRO A 147 4.61 -7.32 -19.30
CA PRO A 147 5.43 -8.06 -18.35
C PRO A 147 5.15 -7.68 -16.88
N ARG A 148 5.27 -8.65 -15.97
CA ARG A 148 5.14 -8.45 -14.49
C ARG A 148 6.31 -7.67 -13.87
N GLY A 149 7.31 -7.31 -14.64
CA GLY A 149 8.50 -6.60 -14.19
C GLY A 149 8.43 -5.09 -14.30
N LEU A 150 7.31 -4.53 -14.77
CA LEU A 150 7.13 -3.10 -15.02
C LEU A 150 7.52 -2.23 -13.84
N VAL A 151 8.27 -1.17 -14.12
CA VAL A 151 8.68 -0.17 -13.14
C VAL A 151 8.33 1.22 -13.63
N GLU A 152 7.62 1.96 -12.79
CA GLU A 152 7.29 3.36 -13.03
C GLU A 152 7.78 4.23 -11.86
N THR A 153 8.27 5.42 -12.16
CA THR A 153 8.68 6.42 -11.17
C THR A 153 7.70 7.59 -11.16
N TRP A 154 7.37 8.06 -9.97
CA TRP A 154 6.55 9.24 -9.69
C TRP A 154 7.42 10.44 -9.35
N ASN A 155 7.14 11.59 -9.96
CA ASN A 155 7.88 12.83 -9.75
C ASN A 155 7.09 13.91 -8.97
N GLY A 156 5.98 13.52 -8.35
CA GLY A 156 5.05 14.44 -7.68
C GLY A 156 3.90 14.92 -8.58
N THR A 157 3.94 14.61 -9.90
CA THR A 157 2.94 15.08 -10.85
C THR A 157 2.51 14.00 -11.84
N SER A 158 3.43 13.16 -12.27
CA SER A 158 3.18 12.12 -13.28
C SER A 158 4.05 10.89 -13.08
N TRP A 159 3.57 9.75 -13.58
CA TRP A 159 4.31 8.51 -13.67
C TRP A 159 5.09 8.43 -14.99
N THR A 160 6.29 7.91 -14.91
CA THR A 160 7.16 7.65 -16.08
C THR A 160 7.70 6.24 -15.99
N GLU A 161 7.49 5.47 -17.05
CA GLU A 161 8.07 4.12 -17.18
C GLU A 161 9.59 4.19 -17.24
N THR A 162 10.26 3.26 -16.57
CA THR A 162 11.71 3.16 -16.49
C THR A 162 12.16 1.72 -16.70
N THR A 163 13.41 1.39 -16.41
CA THR A 163 13.95 0.05 -16.60
C THR A 163 13.25 -0.97 -15.71
N ASP A 164 12.75 -2.03 -16.33
CA ASP A 164 12.05 -3.12 -15.67
C ASP A 164 12.95 -3.95 -14.75
N LEU A 165 12.31 -4.72 -13.86
CA LEU A 165 13.00 -5.75 -13.10
C LEU A 165 13.58 -6.82 -14.04
N ASN A 166 14.75 -7.33 -13.71
CA ASN A 166 15.38 -8.43 -14.47
C ASN A 166 14.52 -9.70 -14.50
N THR A 167 13.68 -9.90 -13.49
CA THR A 167 12.73 -11.02 -13.42
C THR A 167 11.38 -10.51 -12.97
N GLY A 168 10.37 -10.62 -13.85
CA GLY A 168 9.02 -10.21 -13.55
C GLY A 168 8.34 -11.17 -12.56
N ARG A 169 7.77 -10.61 -11.49
CA ARG A 169 7.07 -11.34 -10.42
C ARG A 169 6.07 -10.43 -9.72
N ALA A 170 5.15 -10.98 -8.97
CA ALA A 170 4.11 -10.25 -8.24
C ALA A 170 4.19 -10.52 -6.72
N ASN A 171 3.37 -9.84 -5.93
CA ASN A 171 3.32 -10.00 -4.48
C ASN A 171 4.68 -9.80 -3.80
N LEU A 172 5.40 -8.78 -4.21
CA LEU A 172 6.69 -8.39 -3.63
C LEU A 172 6.48 -7.56 -2.38
N ALA A 173 7.46 -7.61 -1.51
CA ALA A 173 7.69 -6.57 -0.52
C ALA A 173 8.77 -5.59 -1.02
N SER A 174 8.74 -4.37 -0.50
CA SER A 174 9.68 -3.33 -0.88
C SER A 174 10.03 -2.43 0.31
N CYS A 175 11.20 -1.83 0.24
CA CYS A 175 11.63 -0.80 1.19
C CYS A 175 12.64 0.12 0.54
N GLY A 176 12.73 1.35 1.06
CA GLY A 176 13.70 2.34 0.63
C GLY A 176 13.08 3.66 0.25
N THR A 177 13.93 4.53 -0.29
CA THR A 177 13.56 5.82 -0.88
C THR A 177 14.33 5.98 -2.18
N LEU A 178 13.84 6.76 -3.13
CA LEU A 178 14.61 7.08 -4.33
C LEU A 178 15.85 7.93 -3.98
N PRO A 179 17.01 7.66 -4.60
CA PRO A 179 17.22 6.70 -5.69
C PRO A 179 17.63 5.28 -5.24
N SER A 180 17.49 4.92 -3.97
CA SER A 180 17.95 3.63 -3.44
C SER A 180 16.85 2.87 -2.74
N GLY A 181 16.50 1.70 -3.27
CA GLY A 181 15.51 0.83 -2.67
C GLY A 181 15.71 -0.63 -3.07
N MET A 182 14.96 -1.50 -2.41
CA MET A 182 14.97 -2.94 -2.67
C MET A 182 13.56 -3.46 -2.84
N VAL A 183 13.44 -4.48 -3.70
CA VAL A 183 12.26 -5.31 -3.82
C VAL A 183 12.67 -6.77 -3.64
N PHE A 184 11.86 -7.53 -2.92
CA PHE A 184 12.19 -8.92 -2.57
C PHE A 184 10.94 -9.78 -2.43
N GLY A 185 11.12 -11.11 -2.52
CA GLY A 185 10.04 -12.09 -2.46
C GLY A 185 9.28 -12.24 -3.78
N GLY A 186 8.06 -12.72 -3.68
CA GLY A 186 7.20 -13.08 -4.79
C GLY A 186 7.52 -14.45 -5.41
N PRO A 187 6.51 -15.14 -5.95
CA PRO A 187 6.68 -16.38 -6.71
C PRO A 187 7.20 -16.13 -8.12
#